data_7ba1e1a0d618d624bb52972a5c9d567f
#
_entry.id   7ba1e1a0d618d624bb52972a5c9d567f
#
_cell.length_a   1.000
_cell.length_b   1.000
_cell.length_c   1.000
_cell.angle_alpha   90.00
_cell.angle_beta   90.00
_cell.angle_gamma   90.00
#
_symmetry.space_group_name_H-M   'P 1'
#
loop_
_entity.id
_entity.type
_entity.pdbx_description
1 polymer ?
#
loop_
_entity_poly.entity_id
_entity_poly.type
_entity_poly.pdbx_seq_one_letter_code
_entity_poly.pdbx_strand_id
1 'polypeptide(L)'
;MRGLGVDDFRASLGPTRLDVRQRIFASALGLEYGVTSRLTLGVRTTLVRTRPEALFRARADSTATLGLNPLRLGSGVAAANATAVGRFTTAATQLGQRRTSCLANASAFPECALILAEATRVSALATTASSFATGLGSLYGTATGAGRRYVPLAGSAAESLLIARADSLRTAFARYGVAGIPASGALPAGAEIGLTGEELDRLVRDTTDGFGARALNAGALTAIGDVHVSAKLLLIDRVPQRFERGARGVRQSVLLDYRIGTGTVDDPEALFDIGTGIGTSALTMRSLTDVVLGDRFWTTIAFGATTGGGAVTRPLRVPVAAGTDLVEAGRTLAVQVTPGRLFDATVAPRWQLGDYLMVGALWQWNRAEGDTHGVPEIGLPGGADPTLLDAWSAREAQRVGLSLTYSTLAARRRLTIGGTAWELSYTHLQSIASRHGLVPKAFEDRVLLRAYPRFRAR
;
A
#
# COMPACT_ATOMS: atom_id res chain seq x y z
N MET A 1 8.35 9.38 23.89
CA MET A 1 7.60 9.22 25.13
C MET A 1 8.36 8.35 26.14
N ARG A 2 9.04 7.25 25.75
CA ARG A 2 9.88 6.46 26.69
C ARG A 2 10.89 7.32 27.48
N GLY A 3 11.57 8.27 26.83
CA GLY A 3 12.47 9.22 27.50
C GLY A 3 11.81 10.16 28.52
N LEU A 4 10.46 10.22 28.54
CA LEU A 4 9.65 10.96 29.50
C LEU A 4 9.13 10.06 30.64
N GLY A 5 9.49 8.76 30.64
CA GLY A 5 8.96 7.77 31.58
C GLY A 5 7.47 7.48 31.39
N VAL A 6 7.03 7.53 30.13
CA VAL A 6 5.67 7.17 29.70
C VAL A 6 5.78 6.01 28.74
N ASP A 7 5.65 4.78 29.27
CA ASP A 7 5.90 3.55 28.54
C ASP A 7 4.68 3.08 27.72
N ASP A 8 3.47 3.39 28.17
CA ASP A 8 2.21 2.96 27.54
C ASP A 8 1.67 3.93 26.49
N PHE A 9 2.52 4.82 25.97
CA PHE A 9 2.09 5.76 24.94
C PHE A 9 1.85 5.07 23.60
N ARG A 10 0.66 5.27 23.04
CA ARG A 10 0.32 4.91 21.67
C ARG A 10 -0.03 6.15 20.87
N ALA A 11 0.67 6.34 19.76
CA ALA A 11 0.32 7.37 18.80
C ALA A 11 -0.95 6.95 18.04
N SER A 12 -1.95 7.82 18.01
CA SER A 12 -3.17 7.65 17.24
C SER A 12 -3.48 8.92 16.46
N LEU A 13 -3.80 8.78 15.20
CA LEU A 13 -4.23 9.88 14.34
C LEU A 13 -5.75 10.12 14.42
N GLY A 14 -6.47 9.31 15.22
CA GLY A 14 -7.91 9.25 15.21
C GLY A 14 -8.45 8.44 14.02
N PRO A 15 -9.76 8.50 13.73
CA PRO A 15 -10.34 7.87 12.56
C PRO A 15 -9.71 8.39 11.27
N THR A 16 -9.16 7.48 10.49
CA THR A 16 -8.51 7.80 9.23
C THR A 16 -9.24 7.13 8.08
N ARG A 17 -9.31 7.81 6.95
CA ARG A 17 -9.82 7.28 5.71
C ARG A 17 -8.83 7.54 4.59
N LEU A 18 -8.42 6.48 3.94
CA LEU A 18 -7.59 6.52 2.76
C LEU A 18 -8.41 6.08 1.55
N ASP A 19 -8.66 7.00 0.63
CA ASP A 19 -9.29 6.72 -0.65
C ASP A 19 -8.18 6.60 -1.70
N VAL A 20 -7.91 5.39 -2.17
CA VAL A 20 -6.94 5.16 -3.24
C VAL A 20 -7.68 4.90 -4.54
N ARG A 21 -7.36 5.68 -5.58
CA ARG A 21 -7.85 5.51 -6.94
C ARG A 21 -6.67 5.25 -7.84
N GLN A 22 -6.80 4.24 -8.67
CA GLN A 22 -5.77 3.88 -9.63
C GLN A 22 -6.38 3.96 -11.03
N ARG A 23 -5.75 4.73 -11.91
CA ARG A 23 -6.10 4.79 -13.32
C ARG A 23 -5.00 4.15 -14.14
N ILE A 24 -5.35 3.12 -14.88
CA ILE A 24 -4.42 2.40 -15.72
C ILE A 24 -4.91 2.50 -17.16
N PHE A 25 -4.07 3.04 -18.04
CA PHE A 25 -4.25 3.02 -19.48
C PHE A 25 -3.25 2.04 -20.06
N ALA A 26 -3.74 1.02 -20.75
CA ALA A 26 -2.91 0.00 -21.33
C ALA A 26 -3.19 -0.12 -22.83
N SER A 27 -2.20 0.14 -23.67
CA SER A 27 -2.27 -0.01 -25.13
C SER A 27 -1.49 -1.24 -25.54
N ALA A 28 -2.19 -2.35 -25.78
CA ALA A 28 -1.58 -3.60 -26.21
C ALA A 28 -1.31 -3.58 -27.72
N LEU A 29 -0.09 -3.94 -28.11
CA LEU A 29 0.31 -4.16 -29.48
C LEU A 29 0.66 -5.64 -29.63
N GLY A 30 0.10 -6.30 -30.64
CA GLY A 30 0.36 -7.71 -30.87
C GLY A 30 0.37 -8.07 -32.34
N LEU A 31 1.20 -9.03 -32.68
CA LEU A 31 1.29 -9.65 -33.98
C LEU A 31 1.11 -11.17 -33.82
N GLU A 32 0.21 -11.74 -34.62
CA GLU A 32 -0.01 -13.18 -34.65
C GLU A 32 0.20 -13.67 -36.10
N TYR A 33 0.96 -14.76 -36.29
CA TYR A 33 1.23 -15.36 -37.58
C TYR A 33 0.83 -16.83 -37.62
N GLY A 34 -0.05 -17.20 -38.53
CA GLY A 34 -0.44 -18.58 -38.78
C GLY A 34 0.65 -19.30 -39.55
N VAL A 35 1.45 -20.12 -38.90
CA VAL A 35 2.52 -20.93 -39.49
C VAL A 35 1.94 -22.10 -40.30
N THR A 36 0.91 -22.70 -39.76
CA THR A 36 0.12 -23.77 -40.43
C THR A 36 -1.37 -23.51 -40.24
N SER A 37 -2.22 -24.36 -40.79
CA SER A 37 -3.67 -24.33 -40.54
C SER A 37 -4.03 -24.58 -39.05
N ARG A 38 -3.10 -25.12 -38.26
CA ARG A 38 -3.31 -25.47 -36.87
C ARG A 38 -2.40 -24.74 -35.89
N LEU A 39 -1.30 -24.15 -36.31
CA LEU A 39 -0.32 -23.49 -35.45
C LEU A 39 -0.26 -22.00 -35.77
N THR A 40 -0.48 -21.17 -34.74
CA THR A 40 -0.30 -19.72 -34.75
C THR A 40 0.75 -19.35 -33.74
N LEU A 41 1.73 -18.55 -34.13
CA LEU A 41 2.69 -17.92 -33.22
C LEU A 41 2.32 -16.46 -33.04
N GLY A 42 2.58 -15.93 -31.85
CA GLY A 42 2.26 -14.55 -31.51
C GLY A 42 3.33 -13.90 -30.66
N VAL A 43 3.43 -12.60 -30.79
CA VAL A 43 4.18 -11.72 -29.90
C VAL A 43 3.31 -10.52 -29.53
N ARG A 44 3.33 -10.13 -28.27
CA ARG A 44 2.61 -8.94 -27.80
C ARG A 44 3.38 -8.23 -26.72
N THR A 45 3.19 -6.93 -26.65
CA THR A 45 3.63 -6.09 -25.54
C THR A 45 2.56 -5.04 -25.25
N THR A 46 2.70 -4.34 -24.14
CA THR A 46 1.73 -3.34 -23.70
C THR A 46 2.46 -2.07 -23.31
N LEU A 47 2.06 -0.94 -23.86
CA LEU A 47 2.43 0.36 -23.33
C LEU A 47 1.45 0.69 -22.20
N VAL A 48 1.95 0.83 -21.00
CA VAL A 48 1.14 1.04 -19.80
C VAL A 48 1.40 2.43 -19.24
N ARG A 49 0.35 3.15 -18.93
CA ARG A 49 0.40 4.40 -18.17
C ARG A 49 -0.43 4.21 -16.90
N THR A 50 0.21 4.30 -15.77
CA THR A 50 -0.42 4.22 -14.45
C THR A 50 -0.45 5.60 -13.80
N ARG A 51 -1.53 5.90 -13.09
CA ARG A 51 -1.67 7.12 -12.29
C ARG A 51 -2.39 6.77 -10.99
N PRO A 52 -1.65 6.56 -9.91
CA PRO A 52 -2.24 6.44 -8.58
C PRO A 52 -2.65 7.82 -8.07
N GLU A 53 -3.79 7.90 -7.41
CA GLU A 53 -4.28 9.06 -6.69
C GLU A 53 -4.68 8.60 -5.29
N ALA A 54 -3.98 9.07 -4.27
CA ALA A 54 -4.28 8.77 -2.88
C ALA A 54 -4.79 10.03 -2.18
N LEU A 55 -5.97 9.94 -1.60
CA LEU A 55 -6.54 11.00 -0.79
C LEU A 55 -6.66 10.50 0.65
N PHE A 56 -5.80 10.99 1.49
CA PHE A 56 -5.84 10.70 2.92
C PHE A 56 -6.69 11.74 3.64
N ARG A 57 -7.60 11.29 4.49
CA ARG A 57 -8.40 12.13 5.37
C ARG A 57 -8.26 11.61 6.79
N ALA A 58 -7.88 12.49 7.70
CA ALA A 58 -7.96 12.24 9.13
C ALA A 58 -9.04 13.14 9.71
N ARG A 59 -9.77 12.62 10.67
CA ARG A 59 -10.67 13.38 11.51
C ARG A 59 -10.16 13.24 12.94
N ALA A 60 -9.63 14.34 13.49
CA ALA A 60 -9.31 14.37 14.89
C ALA A 60 -10.61 14.25 15.71
N ASP A 61 -10.66 13.24 16.56
CA ASP A 61 -11.71 13.02 17.53
C ASP A 61 -11.07 12.69 18.89
N SER A 62 -11.86 12.23 19.83
CA SER A 62 -11.38 11.85 21.17
C SER A 62 -10.35 10.71 21.19
N THR A 63 -10.16 10.00 20.08
CA THR A 63 -9.16 8.92 19.93
C THR A 63 -7.84 9.40 19.35
N ALA A 64 -7.80 10.60 18.76
CA ALA A 64 -6.56 11.21 18.28
C ALA A 64 -5.68 11.62 19.47
N THR A 65 -4.41 11.25 19.43
CA THR A 65 -3.45 11.56 20.50
C THR A 65 -2.34 12.51 20.08
N LEU A 66 -2.22 12.78 18.77
CA LEU A 66 -1.19 13.65 18.20
C LEU A 66 -1.78 14.81 17.42
N GLY A 67 -1.10 15.93 17.47
CA GLY A 67 -1.39 17.12 16.67
C GLY A 67 -0.12 17.89 16.30
N LEU A 68 -0.28 18.94 15.51
CA LEU A 68 0.81 19.77 15.07
C LEU A 68 1.36 20.61 16.25
N ASN A 69 2.67 20.58 16.47
CA ASN A 69 3.31 21.33 17.53
C ASN A 69 3.03 22.85 17.38
N PRO A 70 2.42 23.52 18.39
CA PRO A 70 2.13 24.95 18.34
C PRO A 70 3.36 25.82 18.02
N LEU A 71 4.56 25.37 18.37
CA LEU A 71 5.81 26.05 18.03
C LEU A 71 6.04 26.20 16.52
N ARG A 72 5.43 25.32 15.70
CA ARG A 72 5.47 25.41 14.23
C ARG A 72 4.53 26.47 13.66
N LEU A 73 3.58 26.94 14.47
CA LEU A 73 2.60 27.97 14.11
C LEU A 73 3.07 29.39 14.49
N GLY A 74 4.03 29.49 15.42
CA GLY A 74 4.56 30.79 15.83
C GLY A 74 5.63 30.74 16.91
N SER A 75 6.49 31.75 16.96
CA SER A 75 7.60 31.83 17.93
C SER A 75 7.19 32.18 19.37
N GLY A 76 5.98 32.69 19.58
CA GLY A 76 5.49 33.09 20.92
C GLY A 76 5.41 31.97 21.93
N VAL A 77 5.30 30.73 21.47
CA VAL A 77 5.19 29.53 22.30
C VAL A 77 6.55 29.09 22.88
N ALA A 78 7.66 29.44 22.24
CA ALA A 78 9.01 29.01 22.67
C ALA A 78 9.34 29.43 24.12
N ALA A 79 9.05 30.67 24.48
CA ALA A 79 9.30 31.19 25.83
C ALA A 79 8.44 30.50 26.88
N ALA A 80 7.16 30.22 26.58
CA ALA A 80 6.26 29.50 27.46
C ALA A 80 6.74 28.05 27.67
N ASN A 81 7.19 27.37 26.58
CA ASN A 81 7.77 26.05 26.65
C ASN A 81 9.05 26.03 27.50
N ALA A 82 9.95 27.00 27.28
CA ALA A 82 11.17 27.14 28.08
C ALA A 82 10.88 27.34 29.57
N THR A 83 9.87 28.15 29.90
CA THR A 83 9.40 28.33 31.26
C THR A 83 8.85 27.03 31.88
N ALA A 84 8.01 26.31 31.15
CA ALA A 84 7.44 25.05 31.63
C ALA A 84 8.53 23.98 31.87
N VAL A 85 9.46 23.81 30.91
CA VAL A 85 10.61 22.90 31.02
C VAL A 85 11.51 23.31 32.18
N GLY A 86 11.81 24.62 32.32
CA GLY A 86 12.68 25.20 33.35
C GLY A 86 12.20 24.93 34.76
N ARG A 87 10.88 24.81 35.00
CA ARG A 87 10.33 24.51 36.33
C ARG A 87 10.84 23.16 36.88
N PHE A 88 10.92 22.12 36.05
CA PHE A 88 11.42 20.81 36.47
C PHE A 88 12.93 20.81 36.69
N THR A 89 13.68 21.53 35.88
CA THR A 89 15.13 21.72 36.07
C THR A 89 15.41 22.48 37.33
N THR A 90 14.68 23.57 37.60
CA THR A 90 14.79 24.36 38.82
C THR A 90 14.44 23.53 40.06
N ALA A 91 13.38 22.76 40.02
CA ALA A 91 13.00 21.89 41.16
C ALA A 91 14.09 20.85 41.46
N ALA A 92 14.66 20.23 40.41
CA ALA A 92 15.76 19.27 40.55
C ALA A 92 16.99 19.93 41.22
N THR A 93 17.37 21.15 40.78
CA THR A 93 18.47 21.90 41.32
C THR A 93 18.23 22.30 42.76
N GLN A 94 17.03 22.79 43.09
CA GLN A 94 16.64 23.16 44.48
C GLN A 94 16.70 21.92 45.39
N LEU A 95 16.24 20.75 44.96
CA LEU A 95 16.33 19.53 45.74
C LEU A 95 17.77 19.13 46.00
N GLY A 96 18.66 19.23 45.00
CA GLY A 96 20.09 19.02 45.15
C GLY A 96 20.75 19.99 46.16
N GLN A 97 20.42 21.30 46.07
CA GLN A 97 20.88 22.30 47.02
C GLN A 97 20.41 22.05 48.46
N ARG A 98 19.12 21.71 48.65
CA ARG A 98 18.60 21.35 49.94
C ARG A 98 19.33 20.15 50.56
N ARG A 99 19.56 19.09 49.75
CA ARG A 99 20.36 17.93 50.19
C ARG A 99 21.77 18.36 50.65
N THR A 100 22.45 19.18 49.90
CA THR A 100 23.80 19.67 50.27
C THR A 100 23.74 20.48 51.54
N SER A 101 22.77 21.36 51.72
CA SER A 101 22.58 22.16 52.93
C SER A 101 22.26 21.27 54.17
N CYS A 102 21.43 20.23 54.00
CA CYS A 102 21.12 19.26 55.05
C CYS A 102 22.34 18.42 55.47
N LEU A 103 23.21 18.08 54.53
CA LEU A 103 24.49 17.42 54.80
C LEU A 103 25.43 18.30 55.64
N ALA A 104 25.44 19.61 55.36
CA ALA A 104 26.22 20.60 56.11
C ALA A 104 25.63 20.94 57.49
N ASN A 105 24.29 21.01 57.54
CA ASN A 105 23.56 21.31 58.76
C ASN A 105 22.19 20.58 58.74
N ALA A 106 22.05 19.57 59.60
CA ALA A 106 20.85 18.72 59.68
C ALA A 106 19.57 19.50 60.12
N SER A 107 19.72 20.73 60.63
CA SER A 107 18.61 21.61 61.06
C SER A 107 18.34 22.73 60.03
N ALA A 108 18.95 22.72 58.85
CA ALA A 108 18.82 23.79 57.86
C ALA A 108 17.37 23.93 57.33
N PHE A 109 16.65 22.83 57.26
CA PHE A 109 15.24 22.75 56.82
C PHE A 109 14.45 21.72 57.65
N PRO A 110 13.14 21.88 57.83
CA PRO A 110 12.31 20.90 58.55
C PRO A 110 12.40 19.48 57.92
N GLU A 111 12.61 19.38 56.61
CA GLU A 111 12.66 18.13 55.87
C GLU A 111 14.04 17.47 55.87
N CYS A 112 15.09 18.06 56.50
CA CYS A 112 16.44 17.52 56.47
C CYS A 112 16.56 16.08 56.97
N ALA A 113 15.87 15.72 58.06
CA ALA A 113 15.86 14.37 58.58
C ALA A 113 15.37 13.35 57.52
N LEU A 114 14.31 13.71 56.77
CA LEU A 114 13.75 12.89 55.71
C LEU A 114 14.66 12.84 54.50
N ILE A 115 15.24 14.00 54.07
CA ILE A 115 16.16 14.10 52.94
C ILE A 115 17.40 13.23 53.17
N LEU A 116 17.94 13.23 54.37
CA LEU A 116 19.12 12.44 54.70
C LEU A 116 18.81 10.95 54.81
N ALA A 117 17.66 10.59 55.41
CA ALA A 117 17.22 9.19 55.51
C ALA A 117 16.91 8.58 54.11
N GLU A 118 16.41 9.39 53.18
CA GLU A 118 16.04 8.92 51.82
C GLU A 118 17.02 9.44 50.73
N ALA A 119 18.32 9.64 51.06
CA ALA A 119 19.28 10.32 50.18
C ALA A 119 19.40 9.73 48.74
N THR A 120 19.31 8.41 48.61
CA THR A 120 19.33 7.73 47.33
C THR A 120 18.08 8.08 46.50
N ARG A 121 16.92 8.07 47.13
CA ARG A 121 15.64 8.41 46.50
C ARG A 121 15.57 9.88 46.09
N VAL A 122 16.12 10.77 46.90
CA VAL A 122 16.26 12.20 46.58
C VAL A 122 17.11 12.43 45.36
N SER A 123 18.26 11.73 45.27
CA SER A 123 19.14 11.81 44.08
C SER A 123 18.46 11.25 42.80
N ALA A 124 17.78 10.10 42.93
CA ALA A 124 17.04 9.51 41.82
C ALA A 124 15.89 10.43 41.35
N LEU A 125 15.18 11.09 42.26
CA LEU A 125 14.12 12.03 41.93
C LEU A 125 14.65 13.25 41.17
N ALA A 126 15.78 13.83 41.59
CA ALA A 126 16.41 14.96 40.89
C ALA A 126 16.85 14.54 39.46
N THR A 127 17.45 13.38 39.31
CA THR A 127 17.81 12.82 37.98
C THR A 127 16.60 12.60 37.10
N THR A 128 15.54 12.00 37.66
CA THR A 128 14.28 11.75 36.92
C THR A 128 13.65 13.04 36.43
N ALA A 129 13.60 14.10 37.27
CA ALA A 129 13.06 15.38 36.87
C ALA A 129 13.89 16.07 35.80
N SER A 130 15.22 15.99 35.89
CA SER A 130 16.11 16.52 34.87
C SER A 130 15.93 15.79 33.52
N SER A 131 15.81 14.47 33.56
CA SER A 131 15.53 13.67 32.36
C SER A 131 14.14 14.02 31.77
N PHE A 132 13.13 14.20 32.62
CA PHE A 132 11.80 14.62 32.19
C PHE A 132 11.82 16.02 31.54
N ALA A 133 12.54 16.97 32.13
CA ALA A 133 12.73 18.31 31.57
C ALA A 133 13.41 18.26 30.18
N THR A 134 14.49 17.47 30.06
CA THR A 134 15.18 17.26 28.78
C THR A 134 14.25 16.64 27.73
N GLY A 135 13.47 15.65 28.12
CA GLY A 135 12.48 15.00 27.24
C GLY A 135 11.38 15.96 26.79
N LEU A 136 10.86 16.81 27.69
CA LEU A 136 9.88 17.86 27.34
C LEU A 136 10.47 18.88 26.39
N GLY A 137 11.70 19.34 26.64
CA GLY A 137 12.41 20.28 25.76
C GLY A 137 12.64 19.69 24.37
N SER A 138 13.01 18.41 24.28
CA SER A 138 13.17 17.70 23.01
C SER A 138 11.85 17.55 22.26
N LEU A 139 10.75 17.27 22.98
CA LEU A 139 9.43 17.05 22.37
C LEU A 139 8.82 18.37 21.89
N TYR A 140 8.64 19.33 22.77
CA TYR A 140 7.93 20.58 22.49
C TYR A 140 8.79 21.67 21.88
N GLY A 141 10.10 21.66 22.14
CA GLY A 141 11.04 22.71 21.74
C GLY A 141 10.96 23.95 22.61
N THR A 142 12.13 24.51 22.95
CA THR A 142 12.29 25.73 23.78
C THR A 142 12.84 26.89 22.99
N ALA A 143 13.10 26.69 21.70
CA ALA A 143 13.57 27.74 20.76
C ALA A 143 12.86 27.54 19.41
N THR A 144 12.79 28.63 18.64
CA THR A 144 12.21 28.57 17.28
C THR A 144 12.95 27.53 16.42
N GLY A 145 12.19 26.67 15.77
CA GLY A 145 12.73 25.59 14.94
C GLY A 145 13.16 24.33 15.70
N ALA A 146 13.18 24.35 17.04
CA ALA A 146 13.45 23.18 17.87
C ALA A 146 12.18 22.35 18.14
N GLY A 147 12.36 21.18 18.76
CA GLY A 147 11.25 20.28 19.11
C GLY A 147 10.78 19.43 17.95
N ARG A 148 9.94 18.45 18.30
CA ARG A 148 9.33 17.56 17.33
C ARG A 148 8.19 18.25 16.61
N ARG A 149 7.93 17.82 15.38
CA ARG A 149 6.84 18.37 14.57
C ARG A 149 5.47 18.07 15.16
N TYR A 150 5.33 16.90 15.79
CA TYR A 150 4.09 16.40 16.37
C TYR A 150 4.23 16.23 17.86
N VAL A 151 3.24 16.72 18.60
CA VAL A 151 3.16 16.65 20.06
C VAL A 151 1.79 16.12 20.48
N PRO A 152 1.61 15.72 21.74
CA PRO A 152 0.31 15.32 22.25
C PRO A 152 -0.78 16.36 21.99
N LEU A 153 -1.93 15.88 21.52
CA LEU A 153 -3.12 16.72 21.32
C LEU A 153 -3.71 17.08 22.67
N ALA A 154 -4.10 18.33 22.84
CA ALA A 154 -4.72 18.83 24.06
C ALA A 154 -6.01 18.04 24.39
N GLY A 155 -6.18 17.66 25.65
CA GLY A 155 -7.28 16.81 26.13
C GLY A 155 -7.16 15.32 25.76
N SER A 156 -6.10 14.90 25.04
CA SER A 156 -5.91 13.51 24.66
C SER A 156 -5.39 12.63 25.82
N ALA A 157 -5.53 11.30 25.63
CA ALA A 157 -4.94 10.34 26.54
C ALA A 157 -3.42 10.51 26.68
N ALA A 158 -2.73 10.92 25.60
CA ALA A 158 -1.30 11.17 25.59
C ALA A 158 -0.90 12.37 26.48
N GLU A 159 -1.65 13.47 26.39
CA GLU A 159 -1.44 14.62 27.29
C GLU A 159 -1.73 14.26 28.73
N SER A 160 -2.83 13.53 28.98
CA SER A 160 -3.21 13.08 30.33
C SER A 160 -2.11 12.26 31.01
N LEU A 161 -1.41 11.39 30.27
CA LEU A 161 -0.26 10.63 30.78
C LEU A 161 0.92 11.56 31.17
N LEU A 162 1.18 12.60 30.39
CA LEU A 162 2.22 13.60 30.73
C LEU A 162 1.84 14.42 31.94
N ILE A 163 0.56 14.84 32.05
CA ILE A 163 0.03 15.55 33.21
C ILE A 163 0.18 14.68 34.48
N ALA A 164 -0.26 13.42 34.42
CA ALA A 164 -0.11 12.49 35.53
C ALA A 164 1.35 12.31 35.97
N ARG A 165 2.29 12.28 35.00
CA ARG A 165 3.71 12.20 35.30
C ARG A 165 4.24 13.47 35.95
N ALA A 166 3.84 14.65 35.48
CA ALA A 166 4.20 15.93 36.05
C ALA A 166 3.67 16.05 37.49
N ASP A 167 2.42 15.62 37.75
CA ASP A 167 1.80 15.62 39.06
C ASP A 167 2.48 14.66 40.04
N SER A 168 2.88 13.50 39.57
CA SER A 168 3.67 12.54 40.34
C SER A 168 5.00 13.17 40.81
N LEU A 169 5.72 13.85 39.88
CA LEU A 169 6.94 14.58 40.22
C LEU A 169 6.66 15.71 41.19
N ARG A 170 5.65 16.53 40.95
CA ARG A 170 5.24 17.63 41.84
C ARG A 170 5.00 17.13 43.29
N THR A 171 4.23 16.06 43.43
CA THR A 171 3.92 15.46 44.71
C THR A 171 5.19 14.94 45.41
N ALA A 172 6.08 14.29 44.64
CA ALA A 172 7.35 13.77 45.16
C ALA A 172 8.28 14.92 45.63
N PHE A 173 8.36 16.02 44.90
CA PHE A 173 9.13 17.21 45.29
C PHE A 173 8.57 17.94 46.54
N ALA A 174 7.22 18.07 46.62
CA ALA A 174 6.57 18.69 47.73
C ALA A 174 6.87 17.97 49.04
N ARG A 175 7.03 16.66 49.05
CA ARG A 175 7.42 15.84 50.21
C ARG A 175 8.76 16.26 50.82
N TYR A 176 9.67 16.82 50.01
CA TYR A 176 10.97 17.33 50.45
C TYR A 176 11.02 18.85 50.53
N GLY A 177 9.84 19.50 50.62
CA GLY A 177 9.71 20.95 50.78
C GLY A 177 10.08 21.75 49.50
N VAL A 178 10.19 21.12 48.35
CA VAL A 178 10.44 21.83 47.08
C VAL A 178 9.09 22.10 46.40
N ALA A 179 8.77 23.42 46.29
CA ALA A 179 7.62 23.93 45.58
C ALA A 179 8.13 24.64 44.28
N GLY A 180 7.31 24.72 43.28
CA GLY A 180 7.69 25.44 42.03
C GLY A 180 7.12 24.77 40.76
N ILE A 181 6.61 23.54 40.91
CA ILE A 181 5.83 22.89 39.86
C ILE A 181 4.36 23.14 40.17
N PRO A 182 3.61 23.90 39.37
CA PRO A 182 2.21 24.21 39.64
C PRO A 182 1.31 22.98 39.44
N ALA A 183 0.15 22.97 40.07
CA ALA A 183 -0.84 21.89 39.94
C ALA A 183 -1.53 21.89 38.56
N SER A 184 -1.60 23.04 37.90
CA SER A 184 -2.11 23.19 36.54
C SER A 184 -1.16 23.99 35.66
N GLY A 185 -1.13 23.76 34.37
CA GLY A 185 -0.25 24.46 33.45
C GLY A 185 1.25 24.19 33.68
N ALA A 186 1.60 23.02 34.25
CA ALA A 186 2.98 22.62 34.49
C ALA A 186 3.71 22.26 33.18
N LEU A 187 2.98 21.82 32.18
CA LEU A 187 3.52 21.37 30.90
C LEU A 187 3.44 22.45 29.84
N PRO A 188 4.26 22.35 28.76
CA PRO A 188 4.04 23.08 27.52
C PRO A 188 2.63 22.84 26.97
N ALA A 189 2.07 23.81 26.26
CA ALA A 189 0.76 23.66 25.64
C ALA A 189 0.76 22.52 24.62
N GLY A 190 -0.23 21.61 24.72
CA GLY A 190 -0.47 20.59 23.75
C GLY A 190 -0.91 21.15 22.39
N ALA A 191 -0.96 20.30 21.39
CA ALA A 191 -1.50 20.68 20.09
C ALA A 191 -3.01 20.94 20.21
N GLU A 192 -3.49 22.04 19.64
CA GLU A 192 -4.92 22.33 19.60
C GLU A 192 -5.60 21.71 18.38
N ILE A 193 -4.83 21.44 17.35
CA ILE A 193 -5.30 20.97 16.05
C ILE A 193 -4.70 19.59 15.78
N GLY A 194 -5.55 18.61 15.50
CA GLY A 194 -5.14 17.29 15.03
C GLY A 194 -4.52 17.34 13.63
N LEU A 195 -3.94 16.24 13.20
CA LEU A 195 -3.26 16.18 11.90
C LEU A 195 -4.24 16.29 10.74
N THR A 196 -3.96 17.20 9.81
CA THR A 196 -4.68 17.33 8.54
C THR A 196 -4.13 16.34 7.52
N GLY A 197 -4.84 16.17 6.38
CA GLY A 197 -4.34 15.35 5.27
C GLY A 197 -3.00 15.82 4.71
N GLU A 198 -2.74 17.13 4.71
CA GLU A 198 -1.46 17.70 4.28
C GLU A 198 -0.33 17.37 5.26
N GLU A 199 -0.60 17.45 6.57
CA GLU A 199 0.39 17.06 7.58
C GLU A 199 0.68 15.57 7.55
N LEU A 200 -0.30 14.74 7.18
CA LEU A 200 -0.10 13.31 6.98
C LEU A 200 0.76 13.01 5.76
N ASP A 201 0.57 13.72 4.64
CA ASP A 201 1.44 13.59 3.48
C ASP A 201 2.89 14.02 3.81
N ARG A 202 3.04 15.04 4.67
CA ARG A 202 4.35 15.41 5.20
C ARG A 202 4.94 14.35 6.12
N LEU A 203 4.15 13.75 7.01
CA LEU A 203 4.59 12.67 7.88
C LEU A 203 5.11 11.48 7.07
N VAL A 204 4.45 11.16 5.95
CA VAL A 204 4.91 10.12 5.03
C VAL A 204 6.28 10.43 4.43
N ARG A 205 6.55 11.70 4.08
CA ARG A 205 7.77 12.12 3.36
C ARG A 205 8.93 12.55 4.27
N ASP A 206 8.65 12.99 5.48
CA ASP A 206 9.66 13.52 6.40
C ASP A 206 10.58 12.39 6.88
N THR A 207 11.89 12.57 6.68
CA THR A 207 12.91 11.58 7.09
C THR A 207 13.31 11.71 8.57
N THR A 208 12.94 12.81 9.24
CA THR A 208 13.32 13.10 10.61
C THR A 208 12.23 12.74 11.61
N ASP A 209 11.02 13.21 11.34
CA ASP A 209 9.85 13.03 12.20
C ASP A 209 8.79 12.11 11.56
N GLY A 210 9.04 11.52 10.40
CA GLY A 210 8.12 10.71 9.60
C GLY A 210 8.71 9.40 9.10
N PHE A 211 8.13 8.89 8.03
CA PHE A 211 8.49 7.58 7.45
C PHE A 211 9.56 7.65 6.36
N GLY A 212 9.88 8.85 5.85
CA GLY A 212 10.84 9.06 4.77
C GLY A 212 10.47 8.35 3.47
N ALA A 213 9.20 8.07 3.25
CA ALA A 213 8.70 7.46 2.02
C ALA A 213 8.45 8.53 0.93
N ARG A 214 8.21 8.09 -0.31
CA ARG A 214 7.80 9.02 -1.38
C ARG A 214 6.38 9.53 -1.13
N ALA A 215 6.05 10.64 -1.78
CA ALA A 215 4.71 11.22 -1.70
C ALA A 215 3.62 10.18 -2.03
N LEU A 216 2.49 10.23 -1.31
CA LEU A 216 1.36 9.33 -1.51
C LEU A 216 0.82 9.40 -2.95
N ASN A 217 0.90 10.59 -3.57
CA ASN A 217 0.56 10.79 -4.97
C ASN A 217 1.84 10.74 -5.82
N ALA A 218 2.27 9.54 -6.17
CA ALA A 218 3.32 9.35 -7.15
C ALA A 218 2.83 9.89 -8.51
N GLY A 219 3.76 10.48 -9.27
CA GLY A 219 3.48 10.95 -10.64
C GLY A 219 3.04 9.80 -11.55
N ALA A 220 2.44 10.14 -12.69
CA ALA A 220 2.10 9.12 -13.68
C ALA A 220 3.37 8.43 -14.21
N LEU A 221 3.42 7.11 -14.13
CA LEU A 221 4.43 6.27 -14.77
C LEU A 221 3.94 5.87 -16.16
N THR A 222 4.80 6.01 -17.17
CA THR A 222 4.54 5.47 -18.52
C THR A 222 5.72 4.63 -18.92
N ALA A 223 5.52 3.34 -19.16
CA ALA A 223 6.58 2.42 -19.57
C ALA A 223 5.99 1.24 -20.37
N ILE A 224 6.88 0.50 -21.01
CA ILE A 224 6.53 -0.74 -21.70
C ILE A 224 6.32 -1.81 -20.61
N GLY A 225 5.25 -2.58 -20.74
CA GLY A 225 4.97 -3.73 -19.89
C GLY A 225 5.76 -4.97 -20.32
N ASP A 226 5.36 -6.10 -19.78
CA ASP A 226 6.00 -7.36 -20.09
C ASP A 226 5.77 -7.75 -21.57
N VAL A 227 6.78 -8.38 -22.17
CA VAL A 227 6.69 -8.96 -23.50
C VAL A 227 6.18 -10.39 -23.39
N HIS A 228 5.25 -10.76 -24.26
CA HIS A 228 4.70 -12.11 -24.33
C HIS A 228 5.00 -12.75 -25.66
N VAL A 229 5.43 -13.99 -25.64
CA VAL A 229 5.59 -14.85 -26.82
C VAL A 229 4.63 -16.02 -26.68
N SER A 230 3.83 -16.28 -27.69
CA SER A 230 2.78 -17.28 -27.60
C SER A 230 2.76 -18.25 -28.78
N ALA A 231 2.29 -19.46 -28.52
CA ALA A 231 1.98 -20.49 -29.50
C ALA A 231 0.57 -21.02 -29.26
N LYS A 232 -0.29 -20.96 -30.26
CA LYS A 232 -1.66 -21.48 -30.21
C LYS A 232 -1.79 -22.65 -31.15
N LEU A 233 -2.14 -23.82 -30.60
CA LEU A 233 -2.35 -25.06 -31.33
C LEU A 233 -3.85 -25.38 -31.39
N LEU A 234 -4.37 -25.55 -32.60
CA LEU A 234 -5.72 -26.01 -32.86
C LEU A 234 -5.75 -27.55 -32.80
N LEU A 235 -6.42 -28.10 -31.79
CA LEU A 235 -6.54 -29.54 -31.57
C LEU A 235 -7.72 -30.14 -32.32
N ILE A 236 -8.90 -29.53 -32.18
CA ILE A 236 -10.15 -29.96 -32.75
C ILE A 236 -10.77 -28.77 -33.49
N ASP A 237 -11.21 -29.01 -34.73
CA ASP A 237 -12.03 -28.06 -35.47
C ASP A 237 -13.16 -28.78 -36.18
N ARG A 238 -14.30 -28.80 -35.50
CA ARG A 238 -15.57 -29.33 -36.03
C ARG A 238 -16.60 -28.23 -36.19
N VAL A 239 -16.15 -26.96 -36.33
CA VAL A 239 -17.00 -25.80 -36.58
C VAL A 239 -17.24 -25.70 -38.09
N PRO A 240 -18.50 -25.65 -38.55
CA PRO A 240 -18.80 -25.48 -39.98
C PRO A 240 -18.16 -24.21 -40.54
N GLN A 241 -17.64 -24.27 -41.75
CA GLN A 241 -17.06 -23.11 -42.42
C GLN A 241 -18.09 -21.99 -42.66
N ARG A 242 -19.33 -22.39 -42.89
CA ARG A 242 -20.49 -21.48 -42.99
C ARG A 242 -21.46 -21.73 -41.86
N PHE A 243 -21.98 -20.71 -41.26
CA PHE A 243 -23.02 -20.81 -40.25
C PHE A 243 -24.41 -20.83 -40.91
N GLU A 244 -24.88 -22.01 -41.24
CA GLU A 244 -26.22 -22.25 -41.72
C GLU A 244 -27.20 -22.47 -40.54
N ARG A 245 -28.50 -22.42 -40.80
CA ARG A 245 -29.51 -22.59 -39.76
C ARG A 245 -29.33 -23.98 -39.10
N GLY A 246 -29.18 -23.99 -37.77
CA GLY A 246 -28.95 -25.24 -37.01
C GLY A 246 -27.48 -25.67 -36.96
N ALA A 247 -26.52 -24.86 -37.42
CA ALA A 247 -25.08 -25.16 -37.34
C ALA A 247 -24.69 -25.48 -35.88
N ARG A 248 -24.01 -26.60 -35.68
CA ARG A 248 -23.40 -26.98 -34.39
C ARG A 248 -21.97 -27.39 -34.60
N GLY A 249 -21.14 -27.06 -33.62
CA GLY A 249 -19.73 -27.42 -33.73
C GLY A 249 -18.93 -27.03 -32.50
N VAL A 250 -17.77 -27.66 -32.41
CA VAL A 250 -16.81 -27.42 -31.33
C VAL A 250 -15.43 -27.16 -31.94
N ARG A 251 -14.77 -26.16 -31.41
CA ARG A 251 -13.35 -25.90 -31.69
C ARG A 251 -12.59 -25.87 -30.39
N GLN A 252 -11.53 -26.67 -30.31
CA GLN A 252 -10.64 -26.73 -29.14
C GLN A 252 -9.25 -26.32 -29.53
N SER A 253 -8.66 -25.39 -28.79
CA SER A 253 -7.28 -24.95 -28.95
C SER A 253 -6.58 -24.90 -27.61
N VAL A 254 -5.27 -25.07 -27.62
CA VAL A 254 -4.38 -24.82 -26.46
C VAL A 254 -3.47 -23.65 -26.83
N LEU A 255 -3.37 -22.73 -25.91
CA LEU A 255 -2.45 -21.57 -25.97
C LEU A 255 -1.37 -21.78 -24.91
N LEU A 256 -0.13 -21.74 -25.35
CA LEU A 256 1.05 -21.55 -24.50
C LEU A 256 1.49 -20.10 -24.64
N ASP A 257 1.66 -19.38 -23.54
CA ASP A 257 2.07 -17.96 -23.51
C ASP A 257 3.20 -17.80 -22.50
N TYR A 258 4.38 -17.44 -22.99
CA TYR A 258 5.54 -17.18 -22.16
C TYR A 258 5.71 -15.66 -22.01
N ARG A 259 5.59 -15.20 -20.77
CA ARG A 259 5.83 -13.82 -20.38
C ARG A 259 7.30 -13.64 -20.03
N ILE A 260 7.93 -12.65 -20.61
CA ILE A 260 9.27 -12.18 -20.28
C ILE A 260 9.11 -10.95 -19.40
N GLY A 261 9.67 -10.97 -18.19
CA GLY A 261 9.53 -9.87 -17.21
C GLY A 261 10.36 -8.65 -17.59
N THR A 262 9.93 -7.93 -18.63
CA THR A 262 10.58 -6.71 -19.15
C THR A 262 9.97 -5.42 -18.60
N GLY A 263 8.81 -5.50 -17.99
CA GLY A 263 8.13 -4.35 -17.41
C GLY A 263 8.80 -3.85 -16.12
N THR A 264 8.53 -2.60 -15.78
CA THR A 264 9.00 -1.99 -14.55
C THR A 264 8.17 -2.50 -13.36
N VAL A 265 8.83 -2.97 -12.32
CA VAL A 265 8.17 -3.38 -11.06
C VAL A 265 7.82 -2.17 -10.21
N ASP A 266 6.98 -2.38 -9.20
CA ASP A 266 6.60 -1.38 -8.20
C ASP A 266 7.85 -0.87 -7.47
N ASP A 267 7.86 0.44 -7.17
CA ASP A 267 8.89 1.06 -6.36
C ASP A 267 8.54 0.87 -4.87
N PRO A 268 9.37 0.18 -4.06
CA PRO A 268 9.09 -0.06 -2.64
C PRO A 268 9.02 1.23 -1.80
N GLU A 269 9.56 2.34 -2.32
CA GLU A 269 9.48 3.65 -1.67
C GLU A 269 8.18 4.41 -1.99
N ALA A 270 7.41 3.96 -2.98
CA ALA A 270 6.14 4.55 -3.36
C ALA A 270 4.99 3.67 -2.87
N LEU A 271 4.26 4.10 -1.83
CA LEU A 271 3.22 3.30 -1.16
C LEU A 271 2.07 2.85 -2.08
N PHE A 272 1.81 3.58 -3.16
CA PHE A 272 0.70 3.31 -4.08
C PHE A 272 1.14 3.26 -5.54
N ASP A 273 2.41 3.01 -5.78
CA ASP A 273 2.89 2.80 -7.15
C ASP A 273 2.34 1.49 -7.71
N ILE A 274 2.17 1.47 -9.01
CA ILE A 274 1.85 0.27 -9.77
C ILE A 274 2.86 0.18 -10.88
N GLY A 275 3.65 -0.88 -10.87
CA GLY A 275 4.55 -1.20 -11.95
C GLY A 275 3.81 -1.45 -13.27
N THR A 276 4.52 -1.45 -14.34
CA THR A 276 4.01 -1.79 -15.68
C THR A 276 4.18 -3.27 -16.01
N GLY A 277 4.86 -4.02 -15.16
CA GLY A 277 5.10 -5.46 -15.25
C GLY A 277 5.34 -6.09 -13.89
N ILE A 278 5.45 -7.41 -13.87
CA ILE A 278 5.67 -8.18 -12.64
C ILE A 278 7.18 -8.41 -12.39
N GLY A 279 8.03 -8.13 -13.39
CA GLY A 279 9.49 -8.33 -13.30
C GLY A 279 9.92 -9.78 -13.23
N THR A 280 9.01 -10.74 -13.46
CA THR A 280 9.30 -12.16 -13.49
C THR A 280 8.78 -12.80 -14.76
N SER A 281 9.52 -13.79 -15.27
CA SER A 281 9.03 -14.62 -16.36
C SER A 281 7.99 -15.60 -15.84
N ALA A 282 7.03 -15.96 -16.67
CA ALA A 282 6.00 -16.94 -16.34
C ALA A 282 5.50 -17.67 -17.58
N LEU A 283 5.14 -18.94 -17.42
CA LEU A 283 4.50 -19.74 -18.45
C LEU A 283 3.01 -19.89 -18.12
N THR A 284 2.16 -19.50 -19.07
CA THR A 284 0.71 -19.71 -19.01
C THR A 284 0.30 -20.77 -20.02
N MET A 285 -0.44 -21.75 -19.58
CA MET A 285 -1.14 -22.69 -20.45
C MET A 285 -2.64 -22.42 -20.35
N ARG A 286 -3.32 -22.26 -21.49
CA ARG A 286 -4.75 -21.98 -21.53
C ARG A 286 -5.46 -22.90 -22.53
N SER A 287 -6.50 -23.55 -22.09
CA SER A 287 -7.45 -24.26 -22.93
C SER A 287 -8.53 -23.29 -23.42
N LEU A 288 -8.86 -23.31 -24.71
CA LEU A 288 -9.85 -22.45 -25.32
C LEU A 288 -10.85 -23.32 -26.08
N THR A 289 -12.10 -23.34 -25.68
CA THR A 289 -13.18 -24.13 -26.29
C THR A 289 -14.24 -23.19 -26.84
N ASP A 290 -14.44 -23.17 -28.14
CA ASP A 290 -15.58 -22.51 -28.77
C ASP A 290 -16.67 -23.56 -29.04
N VAL A 291 -17.88 -23.31 -28.57
CA VAL A 291 -19.07 -24.11 -28.79
C VAL A 291 -20.08 -23.32 -29.60
N VAL A 292 -20.37 -23.79 -30.81
CA VAL A 292 -21.35 -23.17 -31.70
C VAL A 292 -22.70 -23.87 -31.49
N LEU A 293 -23.74 -23.12 -31.14
CA LEU A 293 -25.10 -23.63 -30.84
C LEU A 293 -26.16 -23.02 -31.76
N GLY A 294 -25.81 -22.86 -33.02
CA GLY A 294 -26.70 -22.33 -34.06
C GLY A 294 -25.97 -21.37 -34.98
N ASP A 295 -26.70 -20.74 -35.88
CA ASP A 295 -26.16 -19.81 -36.86
C ASP A 295 -25.77 -18.46 -36.29
N ARG A 296 -26.28 -18.12 -35.08
CA ARG A 296 -26.13 -16.83 -34.45
C ARG A 296 -25.55 -16.86 -33.05
N PHE A 297 -25.49 -18.03 -32.41
CA PHE A 297 -25.03 -18.11 -31.02
C PHE A 297 -23.85 -19.05 -30.88
N TRP A 298 -22.84 -18.58 -30.17
CA TRP A 298 -21.71 -19.39 -29.71
C TRP A 298 -21.19 -18.90 -28.38
N THR A 299 -20.50 -19.75 -27.69
CA THR A 299 -19.83 -19.42 -26.43
C THR A 299 -18.36 -19.85 -26.48
N THR A 300 -17.48 -19.02 -25.95
CA THR A 300 -16.09 -19.36 -25.69
C THR A 300 -15.94 -19.67 -24.22
N ILE A 301 -15.39 -20.83 -23.90
CA ILE A 301 -15.01 -21.23 -22.55
C ILE A 301 -13.50 -21.33 -22.53
N ALA A 302 -12.86 -20.65 -21.60
CA ALA A 302 -11.42 -20.72 -21.41
C ALA A 302 -11.09 -21.06 -19.97
N PHE A 303 -10.05 -21.86 -19.80
CA PHE A 303 -9.43 -22.14 -18.51
C PHE A 303 -7.93 -22.05 -18.64
N GLY A 304 -7.28 -21.34 -17.74
CA GLY A 304 -5.84 -21.10 -17.76
C GLY A 304 -5.19 -21.38 -16.42
N ALA A 305 -3.93 -21.78 -16.49
CA ALA A 305 -3.03 -21.89 -15.36
C ALA A 305 -1.69 -21.22 -15.73
N THR A 306 -1.21 -20.35 -14.85
CA THR A 306 0.09 -19.71 -14.99
C THR A 306 0.98 -20.16 -13.84
N THR A 307 2.17 -20.65 -14.17
CA THR A 307 3.21 -20.93 -13.18
C THR A 307 4.17 -19.75 -13.18
N GLY A 308 4.52 -19.26 -11.99
CA GLY A 308 5.58 -18.26 -11.87
C GLY A 308 6.91 -18.78 -12.42
N GLY A 309 7.79 -17.89 -12.82
CA GLY A 309 9.21 -18.16 -12.97
C GLY A 309 9.82 -18.49 -11.60
N GLY A 310 11.12 -18.78 -11.56
CA GLY A 310 11.83 -19.03 -10.30
C GLY A 310 11.76 -17.83 -9.35
N ALA A 311 12.22 -18.04 -8.13
CA ALA A 311 12.34 -16.98 -7.13
C ALA A 311 13.21 -15.82 -7.66
N VAL A 312 12.78 -14.59 -7.38
CA VAL A 312 13.50 -13.36 -7.73
C VAL A 312 13.76 -12.54 -6.48
N THR A 313 14.95 -11.95 -6.40
CA THR A 313 15.29 -11.04 -5.32
C THR A 313 14.92 -9.61 -5.75
N ARG A 314 14.14 -8.93 -4.91
CA ARG A 314 13.78 -7.53 -5.13
C ARG A 314 13.70 -6.76 -3.81
N PRO A 315 13.94 -5.44 -3.81
CA PRO A 315 13.78 -4.63 -2.62
C PRO A 315 12.29 -4.54 -2.26
N LEU A 316 11.95 -4.86 -1.00
CA LEU A 316 10.59 -4.70 -0.44
C LEU A 316 10.68 -4.08 0.94
N ARG A 317 9.66 -3.33 1.34
CA ARG A 317 9.48 -2.91 2.73
C ARG A 317 8.96 -4.08 3.54
N VAL A 318 9.72 -4.46 4.57
CA VAL A 318 9.42 -5.64 5.38
C VAL A 318 8.88 -5.20 6.75
N PRO A 319 7.68 -5.65 7.16
CA PRO A 319 7.14 -5.36 8.47
C PRO A 319 7.94 -6.07 9.57
N VAL A 320 7.90 -5.51 10.79
CA VAL A 320 8.54 -6.09 11.98
C VAL A 320 7.55 -6.80 12.89
N ALA A 321 6.27 -6.64 12.65
CA ALA A 321 5.20 -7.29 13.41
C ALA A 321 3.94 -7.42 12.53
N ALA A 322 3.15 -8.44 12.80
CA ALA A 322 1.85 -8.61 12.15
C ALA A 322 0.95 -7.39 12.43
N GLY A 323 0.22 -6.93 11.41
CA GLY A 323 -0.64 -5.76 11.50
C GLY A 323 0.08 -4.41 11.40
N THR A 324 1.36 -4.39 11.05
CA THR A 324 2.10 -3.15 10.78
C THR A 324 1.89 -2.75 9.31
N ASP A 325 1.01 -1.79 9.06
CA ASP A 325 0.68 -1.34 7.70
C ASP A 325 1.75 -0.44 7.08
N LEU A 326 2.54 0.27 7.93
CA LEU A 326 3.61 1.16 7.50
C LEU A 326 4.93 0.73 8.14
N VAL A 327 5.95 0.55 7.32
CA VAL A 327 7.30 0.20 7.75
C VAL A 327 8.15 1.47 7.77
N GLU A 328 8.99 1.62 8.80
CA GLU A 328 9.89 2.76 8.93
C GLU A 328 10.77 2.96 7.67
N ALA A 329 11.09 4.21 7.36
CA ALA A 329 12.03 4.55 6.29
C ALA A 329 13.37 3.81 6.48
N GLY A 330 13.95 3.37 5.38
CA GLY A 330 15.21 2.63 5.39
C GLY A 330 15.09 1.14 5.73
N ARG A 331 13.91 0.63 6.01
CA ARG A 331 13.69 -0.83 6.20
C ARG A 331 13.30 -1.54 4.91
N THR A 332 13.75 -1.07 3.80
CA THR A 332 13.68 -1.78 2.53
C THR A 332 14.78 -2.85 2.54
N LEU A 333 14.39 -4.11 2.41
CA LEU A 333 15.30 -5.25 2.40
C LEU A 333 15.25 -5.97 1.06
N ALA A 334 16.35 -6.61 0.68
CA ALA A 334 16.36 -7.54 -0.43
C ALA A 334 15.61 -8.80 -0.02
N VAL A 335 14.46 -9.04 -0.63
CA VAL A 335 13.56 -10.16 -0.32
C VAL A 335 13.49 -11.09 -1.53
N GLN A 336 13.65 -12.39 -1.29
CA GLN A 336 13.42 -13.41 -2.29
C GLN A 336 11.92 -13.67 -2.39
N VAL A 337 11.31 -13.37 -3.53
CA VAL A 337 9.89 -13.57 -3.80
C VAL A 337 9.72 -14.74 -4.75
N THR A 338 8.97 -15.74 -4.35
CA THR A 338 8.52 -16.83 -5.22
C THR A 338 7.04 -16.61 -5.53
N PRO A 339 6.69 -16.24 -6.77
CA PRO A 339 5.31 -15.96 -7.14
C PRO A 339 4.42 -17.20 -7.03
N GLY A 340 3.23 -17.03 -6.49
CA GLY A 340 2.19 -18.04 -6.46
C GLY A 340 1.64 -18.36 -7.86
N ARG A 341 0.95 -19.49 -7.99
CA ARG A 341 0.27 -19.87 -9.24
C ARG A 341 -0.96 -19.00 -9.46
N LEU A 342 -1.25 -18.74 -10.74
CA LEU A 342 -2.47 -18.03 -11.13
C LEU A 342 -3.37 -18.98 -11.94
N PHE A 343 -4.63 -19.03 -11.57
CA PHE A 343 -5.67 -19.73 -12.32
C PHE A 343 -6.68 -18.73 -12.85
N ASP A 344 -7.16 -18.95 -14.06
CA ASP A 344 -8.22 -18.14 -14.64
C ASP A 344 -9.26 -19.01 -15.36
N ALA A 345 -10.50 -18.56 -15.28
CA ALA A 345 -11.59 -19.11 -16.07
C ALA A 345 -12.39 -17.97 -16.72
N THR A 346 -12.85 -18.21 -17.93
CA THR A 346 -13.66 -17.25 -18.69
C THR A 346 -14.79 -17.96 -19.40
N VAL A 347 -15.99 -17.40 -19.34
CA VAL A 347 -17.15 -17.82 -20.13
C VAL A 347 -17.66 -16.59 -20.89
N ALA A 348 -17.73 -16.69 -22.21
CA ALA A 348 -18.06 -15.58 -23.08
C ALA A 348 -19.11 -15.99 -24.14
N PRO A 349 -20.40 -16.04 -23.77
CA PRO A 349 -21.47 -16.22 -24.75
C PRO A 349 -21.58 -14.98 -25.65
N ARG A 350 -21.83 -15.22 -26.95
CA ARG A 350 -21.96 -14.21 -27.97
C ARG A 350 -23.16 -14.48 -28.85
N TRP A 351 -23.87 -13.41 -29.20
CA TRP A 351 -25.01 -13.44 -30.10
C TRP A 351 -24.78 -12.50 -31.26
N GLN A 352 -24.94 -13.00 -32.47
CA GLN A 352 -24.86 -12.23 -33.69
C GLN A 352 -26.22 -11.60 -34.04
N LEU A 353 -26.30 -10.27 -33.96
CA LEU A 353 -27.51 -9.51 -34.24
C LEU A 353 -27.76 -9.30 -35.74
N GLY A 354 -26.70 -9.24 -36.54
CA GLY A 354 -26.73 -9.08 -37.98
C GLY A 354 -25.46 -9.64 -38.60
N ASP A 355 -25.16 -9.27 -39.84
CA ASP A 355 -23.99 -9.81 -40.54
C ASP A 355 -22.68 -9.32 -39.96
N TYR A 356 -22.66 -8.12 -39.38
CA TYR A 356 -21.44 -7.45 -38.89
C TYR A 356 -21.43 -7.29 -37.36
N LEU A 357 -22.60 -7.26 -36.71
CA LEU A 357 -22.70 -6.87 -35.32
C LEU A 357 -22.93 -8.07 -34.40
N MET A 358 -22.19 -8.10 -33.32
CA MET A 358 -22.30 -9.12 -32.28
C MET A 358 -22.36 -8.45 -30.90
N VAL A 359 -23.21 -8.98 -30.03
CA VAL A 359 -23.21 -8.67 -28.61
C VAL A 359 -22.76 -9.89 -27.81
N GLY A 360 -22.17 -9.65 -26.68
CA GLY A 360 -21.73 -10.74 -25.80
C GLY A 360 -21.79 -10.35 -24.34
N ALA A 361 -21.91 -11.37 -23.50
CA ALA A 361 -21.62 -11.25 -22.08
C ALA A 361 -20.28 -11.90 -21.80
N LEU A 362 -19.69 -11.54 -20.67
CA LEU A 362 -18.40 -12.07 -20.23
C LEU A 362 -18.46 -12.29 -18.73
N TRP A 363 -18.09 -13.48 -18.30
CA TRP A 363 -17.80 -13.79 -16.91
C TRP A 363 -16.34 -14.23 -16.82
N GLN A 364 -15.61 -13.67 -15.86
CA GLN A 364 -14.22 -14.01 -15.59
C GLN A 364 -14.03 -14.30 -14.11
N TRP A 365 -13.29 -15.35 -13.83
CA TRP A 365 -12.80 -15.70 -12.51
C TRP A 365 -11.28 -15.79 -12.56
N ASN A 366 -10.63 -15.19 -11.56
CA ASN A 366 -9.17 -15.23 -11.41
C ASN A 366 -8.85 -15.57 -9.96
N ARG A 367 -7.92 -16.49 -9.74
CA ARG A 367 -7.40 -16.86 -8.44
C ARG A 367 -5.88 -16.89 -8.49
N ALA A 368 -5.24 -16.10 -7.64
CA ALA A 368 -3.81 -16.18 -7.37
C ALA A 368 -3.59 -16.87 -6.02
N GLU A 369 -2.74 -17.90 -6.01
CA GLU A 369 -2.19 -18.45 -4.77
C GLU A 369 -1.25 -17.42 -4.14
N GLY A 370 -0.97 -17.55 -2.84
CA GLY A 370 -0.04 -16.64 -2.14
C GLY A 370 1.36 -16.74 -2.68
N ASP A 371 2.02 -15.59 -2.79
CA ASP A 371 3.45 -15.53 -2.98
C ASP A 371 4.14 -15.98 -1.68
N THR A 372 5.34 -16.51 -1.75
CA THR A 372 6.17 -16.78 -0.58
C THR A 372 7.36 -15.82 -0.57
N HIS A 373 7.62 -15.25 0.62
CA HIS A 373 8.68 -14.28 0.82
C HIS A 373 9.74 -14.85 1.76
N GLY A 374 10.98 -14.83 1.33
CA GLY A 374 12.13 -15.31 2.08
C GLY A 374 13.28 -14.31 2.06
N VAL A 375 14.32 -14.61 2.81
CA VAL A 375 15.56 -13.82 2.81
C VAL A 375 16.66 -14.56 2.09
N PRO A 376 17.47 -13.87 1.26
CA PRO A 376 18.63 -14.46 0.63
C PRO A 376 19.74 -14.82 1.63
N GLU A 377 19.79 -14.16 2.80
CA GLU A 377 20.84 -14.28 3.80
C GLU A 377 20.28 -14.43 5.23
N ILE A 378 21.06 -15.11 6.10
CA ILE A 378 20.73 -15.32 7.50
C ILE A 378 21.03 -14.05 8.30
N GLY A 379 20.06 -13.54 9.01
CA GLY A 379 20.19 -12.42 9.93
C GLY A 379 19.59 -11.11 9.40
N LEU A 380 18.32 -10.88 9.73
CA LEU A 380 17.63 -9.65 9.40
C LEU A 380 17.88 -8.58 10.47
N PRO A 381 18.22 -7.35 10.08
CA PRO A 381 18.33 -6.26 11.03
C PRO A 381 16.97 -5.96 11.67
N GLY A 382 16.96 -5.86 13.01
CA GLY A 382 15.83 -5.32 13.76
C GLY A 382 14.57 -6.17 13.85
N GLY A 383 14.66 -7.50 13.62
CA GLY A 383 13.51 -8.41 13.76
C GLY A 383 12.48 -8.32 12.63
N ALA A 384 12.86 -7.81 11.46
CA ALA A 384 12.01 -7.81 10.27
C ALA A 384 11.69 -9.25 9.83
N ASP A 385 10.43 -9.51 9.47
CA ASP A 385 9.97 -10.84 9.06
C ASP A 385 9.28 -10.76 7.69
N PRO A 386 9.94 -11.18 6.59
CA PRO A 386 9.36 -11.15 5.25
C PRO A 386 8.13 -12.05 5.09
N THR A 387 8.01 -13.12 5.90
CA THR A 387 6.87 -14.05 5.78
C THR A 387 5.53 -13.38 6.12
N LEU A 388 5.57 -12.24 6.82
CA LEU A 388 4.38 -11.43 7.08
C LEU A 388 3.75 -10.85 5.80
N LEU A 389 4.53 -10.74 4.71
CA LEU A 389 4.03 -10.31 3.40
C LEU A 389 3.18 -11.39 2.70
N ASP A 390 3.32 -12.66 3.09
CA ASP A 390 2.57 -13.78 2.48
C ASP A 390 1.07 -13.63 2.72
N ALA A 391 0.68 -13.10 3.88
CA ALA A 391 -0.70 -13.04 4.35
C ALA A 391 -1.68 -12.31 3.40
N TRP A 392 -1.18 -11.37 2.58
CA TRP A 392 -2.01 -10.53 1.71
C TRP A 392 -1.83 -10.81 0.22
N SER A 393 -0.97 -11.76 -0.15
CA SER A 393 -0.60 -12.03 -1.53
C SER A 393 -1.62 -12.90 -2.28
N ALA A 394 -2.30 -13.82 -1.57
CA ALA A 394 -3.37 -14.61 -2.16
C ALA A 394 -4.61 -13.75 -2.46
N ARG A 395 -5.21 -13.94 -3.64
CA ARG A 395 -6.40 -13.16 -4.05
C ARG A 395 -7.29 -13.93 -5.00
N GLU A 396 -8.59 -13.66 -4.90
CA GLU A 396 -9.60 -14.17 -5.83
C GLU A 396 -10.51 -13.02 -6.26
N ALA A 397 -10.84 -12.98 -7.55
CA ALA A 397 -11.71 -11.95 -8.11
C ALA A 397 -12.64 -12.52 -9.16
N GLN A 398 -13.88 -12.04 -9.18
CA GLN A 398 -14.85 -12.32 -10.23
C GLN A 398 -15.29 -11.02 -10.89
N ARG A 399 -15.40 -11.05 -12.21
CA ARG A 399 -15.82 -9.92 -13.03
C ARG A 399 -16.90 -10.35 -13.99
N VAL A 400 -17.82 -9.47 -14.27
CA VAL A 400 -18.82 -9.63 -15.34
C VAL A 400 -18.74 -8.45 -16.28
N GLY A 401 -19.16 -8.66 -17.51
CA GLY A 401 -19.15 -7.58 -18.48
C GLY A 401 -20.01 -7.85 -19.69
N LEU A 402 -20.11 -6.81 -20.51
CA LEU A 402 -20.80 -6.83 -21.80
C LEU A 402 -19.83 -6.45 -22.90
N SER A 403 -20.02 -6.99 -24.08
CA SER A 403 -19.21 -6.66 -25.24
C SER A 403 -20.08 -6.36 -26.45
N LEU A 404 -19.61 -5.43 -27.27
CA LEU A 404 -20.14 -5.10 -28.57
C LEU A 404 -19.00 -5.25 -29.58
N THR A 405 -19.22 -6.03 -30.64
CA THR A 405 -18.20 -6.27 -31.65
C THR A 405 -18.76 -6.04 -33.05
N TYR A 406 -18.09 -5.21 -33.82
CA TYR A 406 -18.27 -5.11 -35.26
C TYR A 406 -17.18 -5.96 -35.93
N SER A 407 -17.59 -6.93 -36.80
CA SER A 407 -16.66 -7.87 -37.39
C SER A 407 -17.00 -8.13 -38.86
N THR A 408 -16.07 -7.79 -39.74
CA THR A 408 -16.14 -8.19 -41.15
C THR A 408 -15.75 -9.66 -41.34
N LEU A 409 -15.05 -10.25 -40.37
CA LEU A 409 -14.75 -11.68 -40.37
C LEU A 409 -16.01 -12.52 -40.17
N ALA A 410 -16.93 -12.11 -39.29
CA ALA A 410 -18.20 -12.74 -39.09
C ALA A 410 -19.08 -12.64 -40.37
N ALA A 411 -19.10 -11.48 -40.99
CA ALA A 411 -19.84 -11.25 -42.25
C ALA A 411 -19.33 -12.15 -43.38
N ARG A 412 -18.03 -12.40 -43.49
CA ARG A 412 -17.44 -13.29 -44.51
C ARG A 412 -17.89 -14.76 -44.40
N ARG A 413 -18.31 -15.19 -43.22
CA ARG A 413 -18.88 -16.53 -43.05
C ARG A 413 -20.26 -16.69 -43.66
N ARG A 414 -20.92 -15.56 -43.95
CA ARG A 414 -22.26 -15.51 -44.55
C ARG A 414 -22.28 -14.89 -45.92
N LEU A 415 -21.44 -13.87 -46.16
CA LEU A 415 -21.40 -13.08 -47.37
C LEU A 415 -20.04 -13.24 -48.06
N THR A 416 -20.03 -13.16 -49.39
CA THR A 416 -18.78 -13.15 -50.15
C THR A 416 -18.23 -11.72 -50.18
N ILE A 417 -17.38 -11.37 -49.22
CA ILE A 417 -16.78 -10.03 -49.09
C ILE A 417 -15.27 -10.14 -49.35
N GLY A 418 -14.75 -9.31 -50.24
CA GLY A 418 -13.32 -9.19 -50.55
C GLY A 418 -12.54 -8.33 -49.49
N GLY A 419 -11.23 -8.18 -49.70
CA GLY A 419 -10.37 -7.31 -48.90
C GLY A 419 -9.83 -7.91 -47.62
N THR A 420 -9.19 -7.12 -46.72
CA THR A 420 -8.69 -7.53 -45.41
C THR A 420 -9.83 -7.60 -44.42
N ALA A 421 -9.95 -8.71 -43.67
CA ALA A 421 -10.93 -8.80 -42.59
C ALA A 421 -10.43 -8.02 -41.37
N TRP A 422 -11.35 -7.42 -40.65
CA TRP A 422 -11.05 -6.70 -39.40
C TRP A 422 -12.21 -6.80 -38.41
N GLU A 423 -11.89 -6.57 -37.14
CA GLU A 423 -12.83 -6.54 -36.02
C GLU A 423 -12.53 -5.35 -35.13
N LEU A 424 -13.58 -4.68 -34.70
CA LEU A 424 -13.54 -3.67 -33.65
C LEU A 424 -14.44 -4.12 -32.53
N SER A 425 -13.92 -4.28 -31.33
CA SER A 425 -14.73 -4.65 -30.16
C SER A 425 -14.56 -3.66 -29.03
N TYR A 426 -15.68 -3.38 -28.38
CA TYR A 426 -15.72 -2.70 -27.07
C TYR A 426 -16.20 -3.69 -26.02
N THR A 427 -15.55 -3.70 -24.87
CA THR A 427 -15.93 -4.55 -23.74
C THR A 427 -15.88 -3.71 -22.47
N HIS A 428 -16.95 -3.71 -21.72
CA HIS A 428 -17.00 -3.16 -20.35
C HIS A 428 -17.03 -4.31 -19.35
N LEU A 429 -16.14 -4.26 -18.36
CA LEU A 429 -16.00 -5.26 -17.30
C LEU A 429 -16.08 -4.59 -15.94
N GLN A 430 -16.78 -5.23 -15.01
CA GLN A 430 -16.92 -4.75 -13.63
C GLN A 430 -16.64 -5.89 -12.64
N SER A 431 -15.93 -5.57 -11.55
CA SER A 431 -15.75 -6.49 -10.42
C SER A 431 -17.07 -6.66 -9.67
N ILE A 432 -17.47 -7.93 -9.43
CA ILE A 432 -18.71 -8.28 -8.71
C ILE A 432 -18.44 -8.97 -7.38
N ALA A 433 -17.34 -9.70 -7.27
CA ALA A 433 -16.95 -10.39 -6.05
C ALA A 433 -15.42 -10.43 -5.94
N SER A 434 -14.93 -10.40 -4.70
CA SER A 434 -13.53 -10.64 -4.38
C SER A 434 -13.42 -11.34 -3.05
N ARG A 435 -12.40 -12.20 -2.91
CA ARG A 435 -12.07 -12.92 -1.68
C ARG A 435 -10.56 -12.93 -1.52
N HIS A 436 -10.11 -12.93 -0.27
CA HIS A 436 -8.70 -12.91 0.11
C HIS A 436 -7.96 -11.68 -0.45
N GLY A 437 -6.95 -11.22 0.26
CA GLY A 437 -6.11 -10.09 -0.14
C GLY A 437 -6.85 -8.77 -0.37
N LEU A 438 -6.11 -7.78 -0.82
CA LEU A 438 -6.63 -6.47 -1.19
C LEU A 438 -6.98 -6.46 -2.68
N VAL A 439 -8.22 -6.75 -3.02
CA VAL A 439 -8.72 -6.67 -4.41
C VAL A 439 -9.54 -5.38 -4.56
N PRO A 440 -9.08 -4.42 -5.34
CA PRO A 440 -9.83 -3.18 -5.54
C PRO A 440 -11.11 -3.44 -6.34
N LYS A 441 -12.15 -2.68 -6.06
CA LYS A 441 -13.30 -2.57 -6.96
C LYS A 441 -12.83 -1.92 -8.25
N ALA A 442 -12.87 -2.65 -9.34
CA ALA A 442 -12.40 -2.17 -10.63
C ALA A 442 -13.49 -2.26 -11.69
N PHE A 443 -13.48 -1.30 -12.59
CA PHE A 443 -14.14 -1.40 -13.89
C PHE A 443 -13.06 -1.23 -14.96
N GLU A 444 -13.25 -1.89 -16.09
CA GLU A 444 -12.32 -1.87 -17.21
C GLU A 444 -13.11 -1.67 -18.51
N ASP A 445 -12.74 -0.66 -19.25
CA ASP A 445 -13.21 -0.42 -20.61
C ASP A 445 -12.12 -0.81 -21.59
N ARG A 446 -12.43 -1.73 -22.49
CA ARG A 446 -11.47 -2.25 -23.47
C ARG A 446 -11.97 -2.00 -24.87
N VAL A 447 -11.16 -1.34 -25.67
CA VAL A 447 -11.34 -1.22 -27.13
C VAL A 447 -10.26 -2.05 -27.81
N LEU A 448 -10.65 -2.93 -28.72
CA LEU A 448 -9.72 -3.80 -29.43
C LEU A 448 -10.00 -3.74 -30.93
N LEU A 449 -8.98 -3.39 -31.69
CA LEU A 449 -8.99 -3.46 -33.16
C LEU A 449 -8.07 -4.60 -33.61
N ARG A 450 -8.60 -5.48 -34.45
CA ARG A 450 -7.86 -6.57 -35.08
C ARG A 450 -8.00 -6.50 -36.58
N ALA A 451 -6.89 -6.68 -37.31
CA ALA A 451 -6.88 -6.83 -38.75
C ALA A 451 -6.28 -8.20 -39.09
N TYR A 452 -6.84 -8.85 -40.12
CA TYR A 452 -6.46 -10.21 -40.56
C TYR A 452 -5.96 -10.19 -42.00
N PRO A 453 -4.76 -9.63 -42.28
CA PRO A 453 -4.17 -9.64 -43.60
C PRO A 453 -3.86 -11.08 -44.03
N ARG A 454 -4.09 -11.39 -45.29
CA ARG A 454 -3.68 -12.65 -45.90
C ARG A 454 -2.41 -12.42 -46.71
N PHE A 455 -1.31 -12.98 -46.26
CA PHE A 455 -0.09 -13.00 -47.03
C PHE A 455 -0.17 -14.21 -47.98
N ARG A 456 -0.21 -14.01 -49.28
CA ARG A 456 -0.01 -15.07 -50.25
C ARG A 456 1.51 -15.33 -50.28
N ALA A 457 1.95 -16.52 -49.86
CA ALA A 457 3.28 -16.99 -50.27
C ALA A 457 3.28 -17.02 -51.82
N ARG A 458 4.18 -16.27 -52.43
CA ARG A 458 4.45 -16.37 -53.86
C ARG A 458 5.23 -17.63 -54.14
#